data_218ae095b07be2e7fda057474e624ef3
#
_entry.id   218ae095b07be2e7fda057474e624ef3
#
_cell.length_a   1.000
_cell.length_b   1.000
_cell.length_c   1.000
_cell.angle_alpha   90.00
_cell.angle_beta   90.00
_cell.angle_gamma   90.00
#
_symmetry.space_group_name_H-M   'P 1'
#
loop_
_entity.id
_entity.type
_entity.pdbx_description
1 polymer ?
#
loop_
_entity_poly.entity_id
_entity_poly.type
_entity_poly.pdbx_seq_one_letter_code
_entity_poly.pdbx_strand_id
1 'polypeptide(L)'
;MRSGLMRWTILALFGVAISTQLPPGALLARAPAAQPAAEESEASNSQFLRLLRDDEQAPLALQAAVVRYVPRDGNKAAPVVDLVSAVHVAEKGYYKQLNREFAGYDVVLYELVAPQGTRIPKGGGGGSNSPVSMLQRGIKTMLELEFQLEQIDYTAANMAHADMSPEQFAESMQRKGESMLGMFLRMMGYAMARQQASGSASDAQLLFALFDKNRALALKRVLAEQFQDMEGSLLAIEGKDGSTLISERNKVALKVLRKEIDAGRKKIAIFYGAGHMSDFQKRLASDFDLVPTRTRWLDAWNLRSK
;
A
#
# COMPACT_ATOMS: atom_id res chain seq x y z
N MET A 1 11.89 3.12 26.96
CA MET A 1 11.41 1.86 26.36
C MET A 1 9.92 1.82 26.01
N ARG A 2 9.09 2.83 26.37
CA ARG A 2 7.62 2.86 26.06
C ARG A 2 7.24 3.61 24.77
N SER A 3 8.10 4.47 24.23
CA SER A 3 7.81 5.29 23.04
C SER A 3 7.91 4.53 21.70
N GLY A 4 8.71 3.48 21.62
CA GLY A 4 8.82 2.67 20.40
C GLY A 4 7.56 1.88 20.03
N LEU A 5 6.74 1.52 21.01
CA LEU A 5 5.55 0.67 20.78
C LEU A 5 4.44 1.38 19.98
N MET A 6 4.31 2.70 20.15
CA MET A 6 3.25 3.48 19.49
C MET A 6 3.48 3.68 17.98
N ARG A 7 4.75 3.74 17.53
CA ARG A 7 5.11 3.85 16.10
C ARG A 7 4.81 2.57 15.31
N TRP A 8 4.94 1.41 15.96
CA TRP A 8 4.74 0.10 15.34
C TRP A 8 3.28 -0.23 15.06
N THR A 9 2.39 0.24 15.92
CA THR A 9 0.95 0.04 15.78
C THR A 9 0.39 0.77 14.54
N ILE A 10 0.99 1.90 14.17
CA ILE A 10 0.57 2.69 13.01
C ILE A 10 1.05 2.04 11.70
N LEU A 11 2.28 1.53 11.65
CA LEU A 11 2.82 0.85 10.46
C LEU A 11 2.16 -0.50 10.17
N ALA A 12 1.76 -1.26 11.20
CA ALA A 12 1.06 -2.54 11.03
C ALA A 12 -0.38 -2.39 10.49
N LEU A 13 -0.99 -1.21 10.64
CA LEU A 13 -2.36 -0.96 10.18
C LEU A 13 -2.47 -0.64 8.68
N PHE A 14 -1.36 -0.33 8.01
CA PHE A 14 -1.35 0.04 6.60
C PHE A 14 -1.10 -1.13 5.63
N GLY A 15 -0.76 -2.29 6.15
CA GLY A 15 -0.51 -3.47 5.32
C GLY A 15 -1.34 -4.66 5.77
N VAL A 16 -2.42 -4.96 5.09
CA VAL A 16 -3.19 -6.21 5.17
C VAL A 16 -4.38 -6.19 6.12
N ALA A 17 -5.58 -6.01 5.57
CA ALA A 17 -6.80 -6.50 6.19
C ALA A 17 -6.82 -8.04 6.10
N ILE A 18 -6.19 -8.72 7.06
CA ILE A 18 -6.31 -10.16 7.22
C ILE A 18 -7.39 -10.41 8.27
N SER A 19 -8.47 -11.07 7.90
CA SER A 19 -9.40 -11.64 8.87
C SER A 19 -8.72 -12.86 9.50
N THR A 20 -8.18 -12.70 10.72
CA THR A 20 -7.47 -13.73 11.44
C THR A 20 -8.40 -14.73 12.08
N GLN A 21 -8.50 -15.92 11.51
CA GLN A 21 -8.71 -17.15 12.26
C GLN A 21 -7.48 -18.03 12.05
N LEU A 22 -6.51 -17.95 12.96
CA LEU A 22 -5.34 -18.83 12.98
C LEU A 22 -5.63 -20.04 13.89
N PRO A 23 -5.30 -21.26 13.46
CA PRO A 23 -5.30 -22.42 14.36
C PRO A 23 -4.09 -22.36 15.31
N PRO A 24 -4.21 -22.88 16.55
CA PRO A 24 -3.12 -22.90 17.51
C PRO A 24 -2.14 -24.04 17.19
N GLY A 25 -0.87 -23.73 17.00
CA GLY A 25 0.20 -24.70 16.96
C GLY A 25 1.26 -24.48 15.89
N ALA A 26 2.19 -23.55 16.08
CA ALA A 26 3.41 -23.49 15.27
C ALA A 26 4.64 -23.41 16.18
N LEU A 27 5.50 -24.44 16.08
CA LEU A 27 6.79 -24.56 16.76
C LEU A 27 7.80 -23.52 16.24
N LEU A 28 8.60 -23.01 17.17
CA LEU A 28 9.69 -22.06 16.96
C LEU A 28 10.85 -22.71 16.16
N ALA A 29 11.08 -22.24 14.94
CA ALA A 29 12.29 -22.54 14.18
C ALA A 29 13.31 -21.38 14.31
N ARG A 30 14.56 -21.75 14.56
CA ARG A 30 15.72 -20.87 14.85
C ARG A 30 16.14 -20.13 13.57
N ALA A 31 16.18 -18.78 13.63
CA ALA A 31 16.58 -17.92 12.52
C ALA A 31 18.12 -17.92 12.33
N PRO A 32 18.63 -17.92 11.08
CA PRO A 32 20.04 -17.65 10.78
C PRO A 32 20.34 -16.14 10.84
N ALA A 33 21.54 -15.80 11.33
CA ALA A 33 22.03 -14.44 11.46
C ALA A 33 22.25 -13.80 10.07
N ALA A 34 21.66 -12.62 9.87
CA ALA A 34 21.84 -11.82 8.66
C ALA A 34 23.10 -10.94 8.77
N GLN A 35 23.97 -11.03 7.76
CA GLN A 35 25.06 -10.08 7.56
C GLN A 35 24.52 -8.79 6.91
N PRO A 36 25.00 -7.59 7.32
CA PRO A 36 24.58 -6.35 6.69
C PRO A 36 25.32 -6.14 5.37
N ALA A 37 24.61 -6.10 4.25
CA ALA A 37 25.10 -5.55 3.00
C ALA A 37 24.88 -4.04 3.02
N ALA A 38 25.97 -3.28 3.09
CA ALA A 38 25.97 -1.84 2.85
C ALA A 38 25.92 -1.63 1.33
N GLU A 39 24.80 -1.22 0.79
CA GLU A 39 24.70 -0.58 -0.52
C GLU A 39 24.17 0.84 -0.33
N GLU A 40 24.87 1.78 -0.97
CA GLU A 40 24.63 3.21 -0.93
C GLU A 40 23.16 3.55 -1.25
N SER A 41 22.52 4.25 -0.33
CA SER A 41 21.14 4.71 -0.48
C SER A 41 21.13 5.96 -1.37
N GLU A 42 20.86 5.80 -2.65
CA GLU A 42 20.25 6.89 -3.41
C GLU A 42 18.91 7.23 -2.73
N ALA A 43 18.72 8.51 -2.40
CA ALA A 43 17.48 9.00 -1.80
C ALA A 43 16.30 8.58 -2.72
N SER A 44 15.52 7.60 -2.27
CA SER A 44 14.41 7.01 -3.01
C SER A 44 13.33 8.07 -3.21
N ASN A 45 13.35 8.74 -4.36
CA ASN A 45 12.16 9.43 -4.86
C ASN A 45 11.15 8.36 -5.26
N SER A 46 10.24 8.03 -4.36
CA SER A 46 9.16 7.08 -4.62
C SER A 46 8.44 7.46 -5.91
N GLN A 47 8.39 6.54 -6.88
CA GLN A 47 7.74 6.78 -8.17
C GLN A 47 6.20 6.74 -8.07
N PHE A 48 5.66 6.26 -6.96
CA PHE A 48 4.23 5.97 -6.80
C PHE A 48 3.57 6.68 -5.62
N LEU A 49 4.36 7.16 -4.66
CA LEU A 49 3.97 8.08 -3.61
C LEU A 49 4.94 9.25 -3.56
N ARG A 50 4.44 10.46 -3.33
CA ARG A 50 5.30 11.61 -3.11
C ARG A 50 4.68 12.60 -2.14
N LEU A 51 5.52 13.34 -1.46
CA LEU A 51 5.14 14.49 -0.68
C LEU A 51 5.31 15.75 -1.53
N LEU A 52 4.19 16.35 -1.94
CA LEU A 52 4.21 17.65 -2.62
C LEU A 52 4.56 18.72 -1.60
N ARG A 53 5.53 19.57 -1.93
CA ARG A 53 6.00 20.68 -1.09
C ARG A 53 5.87 22.00 -1.85
N ASP A 54 5.81 23.09 -1.10
CA ASP A 54 5.96 24.43 -1.66
C ASP A 54 7.44 24.82 -1.81
N ASP A 55 7.67 26.06 -2.24
CA ASP A 55 9.02 26.59 -2.44
C ASP A 55 9.82 26.71 -1.13
N GLU A 56 9.14 26.80 0.02
CA GLU A 56 9.72 26.83 1.36
C GLU A 56 9.90 25.42 1.98
N GLN A 57 9.69 24.38 1.16
CA GLN A 57 9.76 22.96 1.56
C GLN A 57 8.66 22.52 2.54
N ALA A 58 7.63 23.31 2.77
CA ALA A 58 6.50 22.91 3.60
C ALA A 58 5.62 21.88 2.88
N PRO A 59 5.16 20.81 3.58
CA PRO A 59 4.35 19.78 2.95
C PRO A 59 2.95 20.28 2.63
N LEU A 60 2.54 20.16 1.37
CA LEU A 60 1.23 20.56 0.84
C LEU A 60 0.27 19.39 0.68
N ALA A 61 0.75 18.23 0.26
CA ALA A 61 -0.07 17.04 0.06
C ALA A 61 0.77 15.77 0.02
N LEU A 62 0.25 14.67 0.57
CA LEU A 62 0.71 13.33 0.22
C LEU A 62 -0.06 12.91 -1.03
N GLN A 63 0.67 12.62 -2.12
CA GLN A 63 0.09 12.27 -3.41
C GLN A 63 0.39 10.83 -3.80
N ALA A 64 -0.62 10.17 -4.39
CA ALA A 64 -0.52 8.85 -4.98
C ALA A 64 -0.55 8.94 -6.52
N ALA A 65 0.29 8.14 -7.19
CA ALA A 65 0.41 8.14 -8.63
C ALA A 65 -0.68 7.29 -9.30
N VAL A 66 -1.11 7.77 -10.48
CA VAL A 66 -1.79 6.96 -11.51
C VAL A 66 -0.90 6.97 -12.73
N VAL A 67 -0.28 5.84 -13.04
CA VAL A 67 0.69 5.70 -14.14
C VAL A 67 0.08 4.89 -15.26
N ARG A 68 0.02 5.48 -16.45
CA ARG A 68 -0.51 4.83 -17.65
C ARG A 68 0.57 4.06 -18.38
N TYR A 69 0.26 2.83 -18.71
CA TYR A 69 1.07 1.92 -19.51
C TYR A 69 0.38 1.62 -20.83
N VAL A 70 1.15 1.66 -21.92
CA VAL A 70 0.71 1.35 -23.28
C VAL A 70 1.67 0.36 -23.94
N PRO A 71 1.26 -0.35 -25.00
CA PRO A 71 2.14 -1.23 -25.75
C PRO A 71 3.38 -0.49 -26.27
N ARG A 72 4.54 -1.10 -26.12
CA ARG A 72 5.83 -0.55 -26.56
C ARG A 72 5.89 -0.30 -28.07
N ASP A 73 5.20 -1.12 -28.86
CA ASP A 73 5.11 -1.02 -30.31
C ASP A 73 4.18 0.10 -30.80
N GLY A 74 3.51 0.81 -29.89
CA GLY A 74 2.57 1.89 -30.20
C GLY A 74 1.23 1.42 -30.75
N ASN A 75 0.90 0.13 -30.67
CA ASN A 75 -0.37 -0.43 -31.17
C ASN A 75 -1.57 0.14 -30.37
N LYS A 76 -2.28 1.09 -30.98
CA LYS A 76 -3.45 1.75 -30.36
C LYS A 76 -4.67 0.82 -30.18
N ALA A 77 -4.70 -0.32 -30.85
CA ALA A 77 -5.77 -1.31 -30.69
C ALA A 77 -5.55 -2.24 -29.49
N ALA A 78 -4.32 -2.30 -28.97
CA ALA A 78 -3.97 -3.08 -27.79
C ALA A 78 -4.49 -2.44 -26.48
N PRO A 79 -4.56 -3.18 -25.38
CA PRO A 79 -5.05 -2.67 -24.10
C PRO A 79 -4.13 -1.63 -23.48
N VAL A 80 -4.72 -0.70 -22.74
CA VAL A 80 -4.04 0.27 -21.88
C VAL A 80 -4.25 -0.14 -20.44
N VAL A 81 -3.19 -0.15 -19.66
CA VAL A 81 -3.22 -0.48 -18.23
C VAL A 81 -2.81 0.74 -17.41
N ASP A 82 -3.65 1.16 -16.49
CA ASP A 82 -3.31 2.20 -15.52
C ASP A 82 -2.98 1.55 -14.16
N LEU A 83 -1.75 1.74 -13.64
CA LEU A 83 -1.41 1.42 -12.26
C LEU A 83 -1.92 2.55 -11.37
N VAL A 84 -2.88 2.25 -10.51
CA VAL A 84 -3.51 3.19 -9.59
C VAL A 84 -3.04 2.89 -8.17
N SER A 85 -2.10 3.69 -7.67
CA SER A 85 -1.54 3.52 -6.34
C SER A 85 -2.58 3.82 -5.26
N ALA A 86 -2.85 2.84 -4.41
CA ALA A 86 -3.77 3.01 -3.29
C ALA A 86 -3.05 3.53 -2.04
N VAL A 87 -3.71 4.45 -1.36
CA VAL A 87 -3.44 4.81 0.03
C VAL A 87 -4.65 4.35 0.85
N HIS A 88 -4.43 3.39 1.76
CA HIS A 88 -5.52 2.69 2.47
C HIS A 88 -6.29 3.58 3.47
N VAL A 89 -5.69 4.67 3.91
CA VAL A 89 -6.31 5.68 4.77
C VAL A 89 -6.03 7.04 4.16
N ALA A 90 -7.08 7.74 3.68
CA ALA A 90 -6.94 8.98 2.92
C ALA A 90 -8.15 9.91 3.10
N GLU A 91 -8.08 11.09 2.50
CA GLU A 91 -9.19 12.03 2.47
C GLU A 91 -10.42 11.43 1.74
N LYS A 92 -11.61 11.72 2.23
CA LYS A 92 -12.85 11.30 1.57
C LYS A 92 -12.93 11.75 0.11
N GLY A 93 -12.37 12.93 -0.20
CA GLY A 93 -12.30 13.49 -1.55
C GLY A 93 -11.51 12.62 -2.52
N TYR A 94 -10.38 12.05 -2.07
CA TYR A 94 -9.55 11.13 -2.83
C TYR A 94 -10.34 9.89 -3.30
N TYR A 95 -11.03 9.22 -2.37
CA TYR A 95 -11.83 8.04 -2.74
C TYR A 95 -13.04 8.38 -3.62
N LYS A 96 -13.67 9.53 -3.42
CA LYS A 96 -14.73 10.01 -4.32
C LYS A 96 -14.20 10.22 -5.74
N GLN A 97 -12.99 10.73 -5.88
CA GLN A 97 -12.34 10.91 -7.18
C GLN A 97 -12.03 9.55 -7.81
N LEU A 98 -11.44 8.61 -7.06
CA LEU A 98 -11.17 7.25 -7.53
C LEU A 98 -12.44 6.54 -8.02
N ASN A 99 -13.54 6.57 -7.26
CA ASN A 99 -14.81 5.96 -7.68
C ASN A 99 -15.32 6.55 -9.02
N ARG A 100 -15.20 7.86 -9.22
CA ARG A 100 -15.57 8.50 -10.51
C ARG A 100 -14.66 8.04 -11.66
N GLU A 101 -13.35 7.95 -11.39
CA GLU A 101 -12.39 7.48 -12.39
C GLU A 101 -12.59 6.00 -12.74
N PHE A 102 -12.85 5.16 -11.74
CA PHE A 102 -13.09 3.73 -11.92
C PHE A 102 -14.29 3.42 -12.81
N ALA A 103 -15.34 4.24 -12.78
CA ALA A 103 -16.49 4.10 -13.67
C ALA A 103 -16.11 4.20 -15.17
N GLY A 104 -14.95 4.76 -15.49
CA GLY A 104 -14.48 4.91 -16.87
C GLY A 104 -13.53 3.79 -17.35
N TYR A 105 -13.34 2.71 -16.57
CA TYR A 105 -12.56 1.53 -16.96
C TYR A 105 -13.47 0.37 -17.35
N ASP A 106 -12.99 -0.46 -18.27
CA ASP A 106 -13.69 -1.72 -18.61
C ASP A 106 -13.64 -2.70 -17.45
N VAL A 107 -12.52 -2.69 -16.70
CA VAL A 107 -12.32 -3.47 -15.48
C VAL A 107 -11.30 -2.81 -14.56
N VAL A 108 -11.53 -2.91 -13.26
CA VAL A 108 -10.62 -2.48 -12.18
C VAL A 108 -10.25 -3.70 -11.36
N LEU A 109 -8.99 -4.11 -11.44
CA LEU A 109 -8.42 -5.20 -10.66
C LEU A 109 -8.03 -4.67 -9.29
N TYR A 110 -8.61 -5.20 -8.21
CA TYR A 110 -8.37 -4.67 -6.88
C TYR A 110 -7.74 -5.67 -5.92
N GLU A 111 -6.97 -5.10 -4.98
CA GLU A 111 -6.29 -5.78 -3.90
C GLU A 111 -7.24 -6.11 -2.76
N LEU A 112 -7.29 -7.40 -2.39
CA LEU A 112 -7.94 -7.86 -1.17
C LEU A 112 -7.59 -9.32 -0.89
N VAL A 113 -6.87 -9.61 0.19
CA VAL A 113 -6.69 -11.00 0.62
C VAL A 113 -8.00 -11.49 1.25
N ALA A 114 -8.81 -12.19 0.46
CA ALA A 114 -10.12 -12.69 0.86
C ALA A 114 -10.51 -13.93 0.03
N PRO A 115 -11.42 -14.79 0.52
CA PRO A 115 -11.98 -15.87 -0.28
C PRO A 115 -12.54 -15.36 -1.61
N GLN A 116 -12.39 -16.15 -2.68
CA GLN A 116 -12.94 -15.80 -3.98
C GLN A 116 -14.46 -15.59 -3.88
N GLY A 117 -14.95 -14.55 -4.54
CA GLY A 117 -16.39 -14.20 -4.48
C GLY A 117 -16.80 -13.42 -3.23
N THR A 118 -15.87 -13.06 -2.35
CA THR A 118 -16.15 -12.15 -1.23
C THR A 118 -16.72 -10.84 -1.76
N ARG A 119 -17.88 -10.46 -1.24
CA ARG A 119 -18.52 -9.18 -1.54
C ARG A 119 -18.23 -8.22 -0.39
N ILE A 120 -17.59 -7.11 -0.71
CA ILE A 120 -17.41 -6.02 0.24
C ILE A 120 -18.66 -5.14 0.15
N PRO A 121 -19.49 -5.06 1.23
CA PRO A 121 -20.66 -4.21 1.20
C PRO A 121 -20.26 -2.74 1.11
N LYS A 122 -21.11 -1.93 0.51
CA LYS A 122 -20.90 -0.48 0.45
C LYS A 122 -20.84 0.11 1.86
N GLY A 123 -19.79 0.86 2.15
CA GLY A 123 -19.54 1.38 3.50
C GLY A 123 -18.72 0.46 4.40
N GLY A 124 -18.17 -0.63 3.87
CA GLY A 124 -17.36 -1.59 4.61
C GLY A 124 -18.19 -2.62 5.39
N GLY A 125 -17.57 -3.70 5.82
CA GLY A 125 -18.21 -4.68 6.68
C GLY A 125 -18.36 -4.16 8.12
N GLY A 126 -19.57 -4.07 8.58
CA GLY A 126 -20.04 -3.46 9.83
C GLY A 126 -19.14 -3.62 11.06
N GLY A 127 -19.22 -2.63 11.92
CA GLY A 127 -18.35 -2.42 13.08
C GLY A 127 -18.21 -3.62 14.00
N SER A 128 -17.10 -4.30 13.90
CA SER A 128 -16.62 -5.23 14.90
C SER A 128 -16.18 -4.42 16.13
N ASN A 129 -16.51 -4.92 17.33
CA ASN A 129 -16.00 -4.37 18.59
C ASN A 129 -14.60 -4.92 18.93
N SER A 130 -13.85 -5.39 17.92
CA SER A 130 -12.49 -5.86 18.11
C SER A 130 -11.54 -4.71 18.51
N PRO A 131 -10.46 -4.97 19.26
CA PRO A 131 -9.43 -3.96 19.56
C PRO A 131 -8.87 -3.29 18.31
N VAL A 132 -8.75 -4.04 17.19
CA VAL A 132 -8.30 -3.52 15.90
C VAL A 132 -9.28 -2.50 15.34
N SER A 133 -10.58 -2.78 15.37
CA SER A 133 -11.60 -1.84 14.90
C SER A 133 -11.69 -0.58 15.78
N MET A 134 -11.43 -0.70 17.08
CA MET A 134 -11.35 0.47 17.98
C MET A 134 -10.15 1.35 17.63
N LEU A 135 -9.00 0.73 17.40
CA LEU A 135 -7.78 1.44 17.02
C LEU A 135 -7.94 2.14 15.64
N GLN A 136 -8.54 1.44 14.67
CA GLN A 136 -8.87 2.02 13.36
C GLN A 136 -9.77 3.26 13.51
N ARG A 137 -10.86 3.16 14.28
CA ARG A 137 -11.74 4.32 14.55
C ARG A 137 -10.98 5.47 15.22
N GLY A 138 -10.09 5.16 16.17
CA GLY A 138 -9.23 6.16 16.81
C GLY A 138 -8.36 6.91 15.81
N ILE A 139 -7.68 6.20 14.91
CA ILE A 139 -6.84 6.78 13.85
C ILE A 139 -7.68 7.63 12.89
N LYS A 140 -8.82 7.12 12.42
CA LYS A 140 -9.75 7.85 11.56
C LYS A 140 -10.17 9.18 12.19
N THR A 141 -10.59 9.17 13.45
CA THR A 141 -11.01 10.38 14.17
C THR A 141 -9.83 11.32 14.43
N MET A 142 -8.67 10.79 14.79
CA MET A 142 -7.49 11.58 15.13
C MET A 142 -6.89 12.30 13.92
N LEU A 143 -6.90 11.65 12.74
CA LEU A 143 -6.34 12.16 11.51
C LEU A 143 -7.38 12.81 10.58
N GLU A 144 -8.67 12.69 10.90
CA GLU A 144 -9.78 13.13 10.04
C GLU A 144 -9.70 12.50 8.63
N LEU A 145 -9.35 11.21 8.57
CA LEU A 145 -9.21 10.44 7.34
C LEU A 145 -10.23 9.31 7.28
N GLU A 146 -10.40 8.73 6.10
CA GLU A 146 -11.32 7.64 5.82
C GLU A 146 -10.57 6.36 5.42
N PHE A 147 -11.20 5.19 5.58
CA PHE A 147 -10.63 3.92 5.15
C PHE A 147 -11.08 3.56 3.73
N GLN A 148 -10.14 3.04 2.93
CA GLN A 148 -10.37 2.60 1.55
C GLN A 148 -11.57 1.65 1.45
N LEU A 149 -11.63 0.62 2.30
CA LEU A 149 -12.69 -0.40 2.27
C LEU A 149 -14.09 0.16 2.55
N GLU A 150 -14.19 1.30 3.26
CA GLU A 150 -15.47 1.97 3.54
C GLU A 150 -15.89 2.90 2.39
N GLN A 151 -14.94 3.45 1.63
CA GLN A 151 -15.19 4.54 0.70
C GLN A 151 -15.18 4.13 -0.78
N ILE A 152 -14.47 3.06 -1.14
CA ILE A 152 -14.47 2.52 -2.51
C ILE A 152 -15.70 1.63 -2.72
N ASP A 153 -16.37 1.80 -3.86
CA ASP A 153 -17.52 0.98 -4.26
C ASP A 153 -17.07 -0.30 -4.96
N TYR A 154 -16.76 -1.33 -4.18
CA TYR A 154 -16.37 -2.65 -4.70
C TYR A 154 -17.55 -3.45 -5.27
N THR A 155 -18.79 -2.93 -5.20
CA THR A 155 -19.98 -3.59 -5.76
C THR A 155 -20.22 -3.22 -7.22
N ALA A 156 -19.46 -2.26 -7.77
CA ALA A 156 -19.56 -1.87 -9.17
C ALA A 156 -19.25 -3.06 -10.09
N ALA A 157 -20.01 -3.18 -11.19
CA ALA A 157 -19.97 -4.34 -12.09
C ALA A 157 -18.61 -4.57 -12.77
N ASN A 158 -17.78 -3.53 -12.85
CA ASN A 158 -16.44 -3.58 -13.43
C ASN A 158 -15.33 -3.78 -12.40
N MET A 159 -15.65 -4.02 -11.13
CA MET A 159 -14.67 -4.36 -10.09
C MET A 159 -14.38 -5.87 -10.13
N ALA A 160 -13.13 -6.25 -10.28
CA ALA A 160 -12.68 -7.64 -10.32
C ALA A 160 -11.66 -7.91 -9.20
N HIS A 161 -11.96 -8.88 -8.34
CA HIS A 161 -11.03 -9.35 -7.31
C HIS A 161 -9.80 -10.01 -7.98
N ALA A 162 -8.63 -9.50 -7.69
CA ALA A 162 -7.39 -9.90 -8.35
C ALA A 162 -6.26 -10.19 -7.35
N ASP A 163 -6.57 -10.89 -6.27
CA ASP A 163 -5.64 -11.17 -5.19
C ASP A 163 -5.77 -12.61 -4.70
N MET A 164 -4.90 -13.00 -3.77
CA MET A 164 -4.91 -14.32 -3.14
C MET A 164 -6.07 -14.51 -2.18
N SER A 165 -6.55 -15.76 -2.07
CA SER A 165 -7.32 -16.15 -0.90
C SER A 165 -6.41 -16.26 0.34
N PRO A 166 -6.97 -16.24 1.58
CA PRO A 166 -6.19 -16.45 2.79
C PRO A 166 -5.41 -17.77 2.79
N GLU A 167 -6.00 -18.82 2.21
CA GLU A 167 -5.37 -20.14 2.08
C GLU A 167 -4.17 -20.08 1.12
N GLN A 168 -4.34 -19.48 -0.06
CA GLN A 168 -3.26 -19.29 -1.04
C GLN A 168 -2.11 -18.46 -0.46
N PHE A 169 -2.46 -17.43 0.33
CA PHE A 169 -1.48 -16.58 1.01
C PHE A 169 -0.68 -17.40 2.04
N ALA A 170 -1.35 -18.18 2.89
CA ALA A 170 -0.69 -19.03 3.88
C ALA A 170 0.20 -20.11 3.23
N GLU A 171 -0.28 -20.77 2.18
CA GLU A 171 0.50 -21.76 1.42
C GLU A 171 1.73 -21.11 0.75
N SER A 172 1.61 -19.91 0.22
CA SER A 172 2.73 -19.18 -0.38
C SER A 172 3.78 -18.84 0.67
N MET A 173 3.38 -18.33 1.84
CA MET A 173 4.29 -18.08 2.96
C MET A 173 5.02 -19.35 3.39
N GLN A 174 4.30 -20.47 3.51
CA GLN A 174 4.90 -21.75 3.88
C GLN A 174 5.94 -22.21 2.85
N ARG A 175 5.61 -22.18 1.56
CA ARG A 175 6.53 -22.58 0.48
C ARG A 175 7.80 -21.73 0.44
N LYS A 176 7.71 -20.46 0.77
CA LYS A 176 8.85 -19.52 0.79
C LYS A 176 9.60 -19.53 2.13
N GLY A 177 9.14 -20.31 3.12
CA GLY A 177 9.71 -20.28 4.47
C GLY A 177 9.55 -18.94 5.17
N GLU A 178 8.54 -18.17 4.78
CA GLU A 178 8.24 -16.86 5.35
C GLU A 178 7.35 -17.00 6.57
N SER A 179 7.45 -16.05 7.51
CA SER A 179 6.55 -15.94 8.65
C SER A 179 6.23 -14.47 8.92
N MET A 180 5.03 -14.19 9.41
CA MET A 180 4.63 -12.84 9.79
C MET A 180 5.59 -12.24 10.84
N LEU A 181 6.04 -13.07 11.81
CA LEU A 181 7.03 -12.64 12.79
C LEU A 181 8.38 -12.31 12.13
N GLY A 182 8.84 -13.12 11.18
CA GLY A 182 10.09 -12.88 10.44
C GLY A 182 10.02 -11.59 9.62
N MET A 183 8.91 -11.34 8.93
CA MET A 183 8.67 -10.08 8.20
C MET A 183 8.64 -8.88 9.16
N PHE A 184 7.94 -9.01 10.27
CA PHE A 184 7.90 -7.98 11.31
C PHE A 184 9.31 -7.67 11.85
N LEU A 185 10.12 -8.68 12.16
CA LEU A 185 11.48 -8.50 12.66
C LEU A 185 12.41 -7.84 11.61
N ARG A 186 12.27 -8.19 10.32
CA ARG A 186 13.01 -7.51 9.22
C ARG A 186 12.62 -6.05 9.12
N MET A 187 11.33 -5.75 9.13
CA MET A 187 10.82 -4.38 9.10
C MET A 187 11.30 -3.58 10.33
N MET A 188 11.30 -4.20 11.52
CA MET A 188 11.85 -3.61 12.73
C MET A 188 13.35 -3.33 12.61
N GLY A 189 14.13 -4.29 12.13
CA GLY A 189 15.55 -4.12 11.91
C GLY A 189 15.87 -2.97 10.95
N TYR A 190 15.15 -2.88 9.84
CA TYR A 190 15.29 -1.78 8.88
C TYR A 190 14.95 -0.41 9.49
N ALA A 191 13.83 -0.32 10.22
CA ALA A 191 13.44 0.93 10.87
C ALA A 191 14.42 1.35 11.97
N MET A 192 14.97 0.40 12.75
CA MET A 192 16.01 0.69 13.74
C MET A 192 17.32 1.18 13.10
N ALA A 193 17.74 0.56 12.00
CA ALA A 193 18.93 0.99 11.25
C ALA A 193 18.77 2.43 10.73
N ARG A 194 17.60 2.76 10.18
CA ARG A 194 17.31 4.14 9.72
C ARG A 194 17.20 5.14 10.87
N GLN A 195 16.62 4.75 11.99
CA GLN A 195 16.52 5.64 13.15
C GLN A 195 17.90 6.04 13.69
N GLN A 196 18.88 5.14 13.64
CA GLN A 196 20.27 5.47 14.00
C GLN A 196 20.89 6.47 13.01
N ALA A 197 20.50 6.40 11.73
CA ALA A 197 20.99 7.31 10.69
C ALA A 197 20.33 8.70 10.70
N SER A 198 19.05 8.81 11.12
CA SER A 198 18.25 10.04 11.02
C SER A 198 18.01 10.79 12.33
N GLY A 199 18.46 10.24 13.48
CA GLY A 199 18.30 10.88 14.78
C GLY A 199 16.88 10.82 15.38
N SER A 200 16.76 11.14 16.69
CA SER A 200 15.53 11.01 17.49
C SER A 200 14.45 12.10 17.24
N ALA A 201 14.61 12.94 16.22
CA ALA A 201 13.73 14.09 15.98
C ALA A 201 12.25 13.72 15.79
N SER A 202 11.96 12.55 15.20
CA SER A 202 10.60 12.18 14.83
C SER A 202 9.68 11.84 16.02
N ASP A 203 10.19 11.33 17.13
CA ASP A 203 9.38 11.00 18.32
C ASP A 203 8.96 12.27 19.07
N ALA A 204 9.88 13.24 19.18
CA ALA A 204 9.56 14.55 19.73
C ALA A 204 8.54 15.29 18.86
N GLN A 205 8.67 15.23 17.53
CA GLN A 205 7.72 15.84 16.61
C GLN A 205 6.31 15.24 16.72
N LEU A 206 6.19 13.91 16.90
CA LEU A 206 4.90 13.26 17.15
C LEU A 206 4.27 13.72 18.47
N LEU A 207 5.06 13.85 19.52
CA LEU A 207 4.58 14.36 20.82
C LEU A 207 4.12 15.82 20.68
N PHE A 208 4.89 16.70 20.03
CA PHE A 208 4.49 18.08 19.81
C PHE A 208 3.20 18.16 18.95
N ALA A 209 3.07 17.33 17.91
CA ALA A 209 1.89 17.29 17.06
C ALA A 209 0.62 16.89 17.83
N LEU A 210 0.72 16.04 18.86
CA LEU A 210 -0.42 15.67 19.70
C LEU A 210 -0.99 16.84 20.51
N PHE A 211 -0.16 17.84 20.84
CA PHE A 211 -0.56 19.03 21.60
C PHE A 211 -0.79 20.26 20.72
N ASP A 212 -0.66 20.11 19.38
CA ASP A 212 -0.90 21.22 18.44
C ASP A 212 -2.40 21.61 18.41
N LYS A 213 -2.67 22.90 18.18
CA LYS A 213 -4.03 23.43 18.04
C LYS A 213 -4.77 22.78 16.86
N ASN A 214 -4.06 22.46 15.77
CA ASN A 214 -4.55 21.71 14.64
C ASN A 214 -3.92 20.31 14.61
N ARG A 215 -4.20 19.53 15.66
CA ARG A 215 -3.61 18.22 15.90
C ARG A 215 -3.69 17.28 14.69
N ALA A 216 -4.82 17.23 13.99
CA ALA A 216 -5.01 16.35 12.84
C ALA A 216 -4.02 16.71 11.71
N LEU A 217 -3.87 17.98 11.39
CA LEU A 217 -2.93 18.46 10.38
C LEU A 217 -1.46 18.20 10.80
N ALA A 218 -1.11 18.53 12.04
CA ALA A 218 0.23 18.34 12.56
C ALA A 218 0.64 16.86 12.53
N LEU A 219 -0.24 15.97 12.97
CA LEU A 219 -0.02 14.52 12.90
C LEU A 219 0.07 14.01 11.46
N LYS A 220 -0.82 14.47 10.55
CA LYS A 220 -0.74 14.10 9.12
C LYS A 220 0.61 14.51 8.52
N ARG A 221 1.12 15.70 8.81
CA ARG A 221 2.43 16.16 8.31
C ARG A 221 3.58 15.25 8.78
N VAL A 222 3.64 14.97 10.08
CA VAL A 222 4.69 14.08 10.63
C VAL A 222 4.61 12.68 10.05
N LEU A 223 3.39 12.13 9.89
CA LEU A 223 3.20 10.81 9.31
C LEU A 223 3.51 10.80 7.81
N ALA A 224 3.16 11.84 7.06
CA ALA A 224 3.42 11.92 5.62
C ALA A 224 4.92 11.91 5.31
N GLU A 225 5.76 12.54 6.16
CA GLU A 225 7.23 12.44 6.03
C GLU A 225 7.70 10.99 6.17
N GLN A 226 7.11 10.22 7.06
CA GLN A 226 7.46 8.81 7.26
C GLN A 226 7.01 7.92 6.10
N PHE A 227 5.94 8.30 5.38
CA PHE A 227 5.45 7.55 4.21
C PHE A 227 6.40 7.60 3.02
N GLN A 228 7.18 8.66 2.83
CA GLN A 228 8.22 8.70 1.80
C GLN A 228 9.25 7.57 1.97
N ASP A 229 9.52 7.19 3.23
CA ASP A 229 10.49 6.15 3.59
C ASP A 229 9.91 4.73 3.55
N MET A 230 8.59 4.60 3.41
CA MET A 230 7.92 3.29 3.49
C MET A 230 8.21 2.39 2.29
N GLU A 231 8.43 2.96 1.09
CA GLU A 231 8.78 2.16 -0.09
C GLU A 231 10.11 1.42 0.09
N GLY A 232 11.12 2.07 0.68
CA GLY A 232 12.38 1.42 1.05
C GLY A 232 12.20 0.30 2.07
N SER A 233 11.27 0.48 3.03
CA SER A 233 10.94 -0.56 4.02
C SER A 233 10.29 -1.79 3.38
N LEU A 234 9.42 -1.58 2.39
CA LEU A 234 8.76 -2.65 1.65
C LEU A 234 9.74 -3.40 0.73
N LEU A 235 10.68 -2.68 0.09
CA LEU A 235 11.76 -3.31 -0.69
C LEU A 235 12.66 -4.19 0.18
N ALA A 236 12.92 -3.80 1.44
CA ALA A 236 13.67 -4.62 2.39
C ALA A 236 12.94 -5.93 2.76
N ILE A 237 11.59 -5.92 2.79
CA ILE A 237 10.77 -7.12 3.00
C ILE A 237 10.78 -8.01 1.76
N GLU A 238 10.74 -7.41 0.57
CA GLU A 238 10.67 -8.12 -0.71
C GLU A 238 11.87 -9.05 -0.92
N GLY A 239 13.08 -8.63 -0.55
CA GLY A 239 14.29 -9.42 -0.73
C GLY A 239 14.61 -9.67 -2.21
N LYS A 240 15.67 -10.45 -2.48
CA LYS A 240 16.12 -10.77 -3.86
C LYS A 240 15.17 -11.72 -4.59
N ASP A 241 14.52 -12.62 -3.85
CA ASP A 241 13.66 -13.70 -4.38
C ASP A 241 12.17 -13.33 -4.37
N GLY A 242 11.85 -12.07 -4.05
CA GLY A 242 10.49 -11.60 -3.86
C GLY A 242 9.84 -12.16 -2.60
N SER A 243 8.67 -11.63 -2.23
CA SER A 243 7.91 -12.06 -1.04
C SER A 243 6.48 -12.47 -1.39
N THR A 244 5.86 -13.23 -0.47
CA THR A 244 4.42 -13.50 -0.56
C THR A 244 3.62 -12.20 -0.45
N LEU A 245 4.10 -11.26 0.38
CA LEU A 245 3.40 -10.01 0.65
C LEU A 245 3.22 -9.15 -0.60
N ILE A 246 4.20 -9.13 -1.52
CA ILE A 246 4.20 -8.29 -2.71
C ILE A 246 4.22 -9.12 -3.98
N SER A 247 5.37 -9.74 -4.33
CA SER A 247 5.58 -10.31 -5.65
C SER A 247 4.66 -11.49 -5.95
N GLU A 248 4.38 -12.38 -4.99
CA GLU A 248 3.49 -13.51 -5.24
C GLU A 248 2.03 -13.07 -5.42
N ARG A 249 1.57 -12.07 -4.68
CA ARG A 249 0.24 -11.47 -4.87
C ARG A 249 0.14 -10.76 -6.21
N ASN A 250 1.18 -10.01 -6.61
CA ASN A 250 1.23 -9.36 -7.91
C ASN A 250 1.13 -10.35 -9.07
N LYS A 251 1.77 -11.53 -8.95
CA LYS A 251 1.63 -12.61 -9.95
C LYS A 251 0.17 -13.07 -10.09
N VAL A 252 -0.60 -13.14 -9.00
CA VAL A 252 -2.03 -13.46 -9.05
C VAL A 252 -2.80 -12.37 -9.79
N ALA A 253 -2.57 -11.11 -9.45
CA ALA A 253 -3.20 -9.98 -10.14
C ALA A 253 -2.89 -9.96 -11.64
N LEU A 254 -1.65 -10.25 -12.02
CA LEU A 254 -1.24 -10.29 -13.43
C LEU A 254 -1.82 -11.47 -14.21
N LYS A 255 -2.11 -12.60 -13.55
CA LYS A 255 -2.89 -13.69 -14.17
C LYS A 255 -4.33 -13.24 -14.46
N VAL A 256 -4.95 -12.47 -13.55
CA VAL A 256 -6.27 -11.87 -13.79
C VAL A 256 -6.18 -10.83 -14.89
N LEU A 257 -5.15 -9.98 -14.91
CA LEU A 257 -4.90 -9.03 -16.00
C LEU A 257 -4.86 -9.73 -17.36
N ARG A 258 -4.11 -10.82 -17.50
CA ARG A 258 -4.03 -11.60 -18.75
C ARG A 258 -5.40 -12.08 -19.18
N LYS A 259 -6.17 -12.68 -18.26
CA LYS A 259 -7.54 -13.13 -18.52
C LYS A 259 -8.46 -12.01 -19.02
N GLU A 260 -8.37 -10.83 -18.42
CA GLU A 260 -9.22 -9.69 -18.83
C GLU A 260 -8.80 -9.11 -20.19
N ILE A 261 -7.49 -9.12 -20.50
CA ILE A 261 -6.98 -8.78 -21.83
C ILE A 261 -7.49 -9.77 -22.89
N ASP A 262 -7.40 -11.06 -22.60
CA ASP A 262 -7.86 -12.14 -23.48
C ASP A 262 -9.39 -12.10 -23.68
N ALA A 263 -10.14 -11.61 -22.69
CA ALA A 263 -11.58 -11.32 -22.79
C ALA A 263 -11.91 -10.03 -23.58
N GLY A 264 -10.90 -9.33 -24.12
CA GLY A 264 -11.06 -8.17 -24.98
C GLY A 264 -11.17 -6.83 -24.27
N ARG A 265 -10.93 -6.78 -22.95
CA ARG A 265 -10.90 -5.50 -22.19
C ARG A 265 -9.76 -4.62 -22.70
N LYS A 266 -10.04 -3.32 -22.88
CA LYS A 266 -9.09 -2.37 -23.47
C LYS A 266 -8.58 -1.33 -22.49
N LYS A 267 -9.38 -0.92 -21.53
CA LYS A 267 -9.02 0.08 -20.53
C LYS A 267 -9.10 -0.53 -19.13
N ILE A 268 -7.96 -0.93 -18.62
CA ILE A 268 -7.84 -1.72 -17.37
C ILE A 268 -7.13 -0.89 -16.30
N ALA A 269 -7.63 -0.91 -15.08
CA ALA A 269 -6.91 -0.38 -13.91
C ALA A 269 -6.44 -1.51 -13.01
N ILE A 270 -5.24 -1.38 -12.43
CA ILE A 270 -4.75 -2.19 -11.32
C ILE A 270 -4.71 -1.26 -10.11
N PHE A 271 -5.64 -1.46 -9.19
CA PHE A 271 -5.79 -0.68 -7.96
C PHE A 271 -5.25 -1.46 -6.77
N TYR A 272 -4.03 -1.15 -6.39
CA TYR A 272 -3.25 -1.85 -5.37
C TYR A 272 -2.48 -0.85 -4.50
N GLY A 273 -2.12 -1.24 -3.29
CA GLY A 273 -1.27 -0.44 -2.41
C GLY A 273 0.02 0.00 -3.08
N ALA A 274 0.47 1.22 -2.80
CA ALA A 274 1.65 1.83 -3.46
C ALA A 274 2.90 0.93 -3.40
N GLY A 275 3.07 0.14 -2.34
CA GLY A 275 4.18 -0.80 -2.19
C GLY A 275 4.26 -1.92 -3.22
N HIS A 276 3.15 -2.21 -3.92
CA HIS A 276 3.10 -3.22 -4.98
C HIS A 276 3.57 -2.69 -6.34
N MET A 277 3.59 -1.37 -6.52
CA MET A 277 3.68 -0.73 -7.83
C MET A 277 5.02 -0.92 -8.52
N SER A 278 6.13 -0.91 -7.78
CA SER A 278 7.47 -1.11 -8.35
C SER A 278 7.64 -2.50 -8.98
N ASP A 279 7.08 -3.55 -8.38
CA ASP A 279 7.09 -4.90 -8.95
C ASP A 279 6.10 -5.01 -10.13
N PHE A 280 4.90 -4.42 -10.04
CA PHE A 280 3.98 -4.34 -11.18
C PHE A 280 4.62 -3.64 -12.39
N GLN A 281 5.29 -2.51 -12.20
CA GLN A 281 5.99 -1.80 -13.28
C GLN A 281 6.98 -2.69 -14.00
N LYS A 282 7.83 -3.42 -13.26
CA LYS A 282 8.81 -4.34 -13.82
C LYS A 282 8.13 -5.42 -14.65
N ARG A 283 7.06 -6.03 -14.11
CA ARG A 283 6.35 -7.13 -14.78
C ARG A 283 5.48 -6.67 -15.94
N LEU A 284 4.90 -5.49 -15.91
CA LEU A 284 4.21 -4.93 -17.08
C LEU A 284 5.18 -4.73 -18.24
N ALA A 285 6.42 -4.34 -17.97
CA ALA A 285 7.44 -4.20 -18.99
C ALA A 285 7.95 -5.54 -19.50
N SER A 286 8.24 -6.53 -18.62
CA SER A 286 8.82 -7.82 -18.99
C SER A 286 7.80 -8.81 -19.56
N ASP A 287 6.60 -8.90 -18.97
CA ASP A 287 5.66 -9.99 -19.24
C ASP A 287 4.52 -9.57 -20.19
N PHE A 288 4.31 -8.23 -20.36
CA PHE A 288 3.22 -7.66 -21.17
C PHE A 288 3.72 -6.69 -22.26
N ASP A 289 5.02 -6.39 -22.30
CA ASP A 289 5.64 -5.43 -23.24
C ASP A 289 4.96 -4.04 -23.20
N LEU A 290 4.59 -3.59 -21.99
CA LEU A 290 3.95 -2.30 -21.76
C LEU A 290 4.97 -1.30 -21.19
N VAL A 291 4.90 -0.05 -21.64
CA VAL A 291 5.79 1.04 -21.19
C VAL A 291 4.98 2.18 -20.58
N PRO A 292 5.53 2.87 -19.55
CA PRO A 292 4.86 4.01 -18.95
C PRO A 292 4.89 5.21 -19.90
N THR A 293 3.79 5.95 -20.00
CA THR A 293 3.67 7.12 -20.87
C THR A 293 3.21 8.38 -20.18
N ARG A 294 2.43 8.26 -19.11
CA ARG A 294 1.87 9.40 -18.40
C ARG A 294 1.70 9.08 -16.93
N THR A 295 2.15 9.98 -16.07
CA THR A 295 1.87 9.96 -14.62
C THR A 295 0.94 11.12 -14.27
N ARG A 296 -0.11 10.83 -13.50
CA ARG A 296 -0.97 11.82 -12.83
C ARG A 296 -0.84 11.60 -11.33
N TRP A 297 -1.01 12.67 -10.56
CA TRP A 297 -0.91 12.64 -9.11
C TRP A 297 -2.25 13.02 -8.50
N LEU A 298 -2.70 12.25 -7.51
CA LEU A 298 -3.93 12.48 -6.76
C LEU A 298 -3.58 12.80 -5.32
N ASP A 299 -4.16 13.88 -4.77
CA ASP A 299 -3.96 14.27 -3.37
C ASP A 299 -4.69 13.26 -2.47
N ALA A 300 -3.93 12.35 -1.85
CA ALA A 300 -4.46 11.39 -0.88
C ALA A 300 -4.66 12.07 0.49
N TRP A 301 -3.70 12.92 0.92
CA TRP A 301 -3.82 13.74 2.13
C TRP A 301 -3.63 15.21 1.80
N ASN A 302 -4.50 16.05 2.30
CA ASN A 302 -4.29 17.51 2.30
C ASN A 302 -3.49 17.91 3.54
N LEU A 303 -2.35 18.57 3.32
CA LEU A 303 -1.42 19.01 4.36
C LEU A 303 -1.31 20.54 4.43
N ARG A 304 -2.16 21.29 3.69
CA ARG A 304 -2.18 22.74 3.69
C ARG A 304 -2.81 23.26 4.98
N SER A 305 -2.25 24.33 5.53
CA SER A 305 -2.93 25.11 6.57
C SER A 305 -4.19 25.75 5.96
N LYS A 306 -5.27 25.75 6.72
CA LYS A 306 -6.49 26.49 6.36
C LYS A 306 -6.27 27.96 6.52
#